data_4520e24ddfc66bfe17689033e8917bfb
#
_entry.id   4520e24ddfc66bfe17689033e8917bfb
#
_cell.length_a   1.000
_cell.length_b   1.000
_cell.length_c   1.000
_cell.angle_alpha   90.00
_cell.angle_beta   90.00
_cell.angle_gamma   90.00
#
_symmetry.space_group_name_H-M   'P 1'
#
loop_
_entity.id
_entity.type
_entity.pdbx_description
1 polymer ?
#
loop_
_entity_poly.entity_id
_entity_poly.type
_entity_poly.pdbx_seq_one_letter_code
_entity_poly.pdbx_strand_id
1 'polypeptide(L)'
;MNSLKSIIKDRKMILRLAKNDFKNKFAGSYFGLIWAFVQPVVIVSIYWIVFEKGLRSRPLPEMPDFPYLLWLIAGMCPWFFLNDAMNTSTNCLIEYGYIVKKMKFNIDIIPLIKIVSAAFVHCFFIVLVLAIYIVYGKIPTPYAFQMIYYSIGVFCFSVALVYLTSAINVFFRDMAQIVGIIMQYAMWVIPIMLSESQYPAFMRPILKINPMYYIVEGYRDSLIRHIGFWEHPLQTVYFWAVVIIMFIIGRTVFTKMKPHFADVM
;
A
#
# COMPACT_ATOMS: atom_id res chain seq x y z
N MET A 1 -18.40 11.90 14.37
CA MET A 1 -17.86 11.28 15.59
C MET A 1 -18.40 9.88 15.88
N ASN A 2 -19.63 9.54 15.48
CA ASN A 2 -20.19 8.18 15.70
C ASN A 2 -19.55 7.07 14.86
N SER A 3 -18.98 7.38 13.71
CA SER A 3 -18.44 6.39 12.78
C SER A 3 -17.12 5.74 13.24
N LEU A 4 -16.18 6.49 13.81
CA LEU A 4 -14.93 5.91 14.36
C LEU A 4 -15.21 4.97 15.54
N LYS A 5 -16.16 5.34 16.42
CA LYS A 5 -16.58 4.48 17.52
C LYS A 5 -17.22 3.19 17.01
N SER A 6 -17.98 3.23 15.90
CA SER A 6 -18.56 2.03 15.29
C SER A 6 -17.50 1.12 14.69
N ILE A 7 -16.48 1.67 14.03
CA ILE A 7 -15.36 0.90 13.46
C ILE A 7 -14.59 0.15 14.56
N ILE A 8 -14.31 0.82 15.68
CA ILE A 8 -13.63 0.19 16.84
C ILE A 8 -14.50 -0.91 17.44
N LYS A 9 -15.81 -0.71 17.54
CA LYS A 9 -16.77 -1.72 18.01
C LYS A 9 -16.78 -2.93 17.08
N ASP A 10 -16.72 -2.71 15.76
CA ASP A 10 -16.82 -3.76 14.75
C ASP A 10 -15.48 -4.43 14.42
N ARG A 11 -14.37 -4.11 15.12
CA ARG A 11 -13.02 -4.60 14.84
C ARG A 11 -12.90 -6.13 14.68
N LYS A 12 -13.60 -6.91 15.52
CA LYS A 12 -13.59 -8.38 15.44
C LYS A 12 -14.29 -8.86 14.17
N MET A 13 -15.35 -8.18 13.77
CA MET A 13 -16.09 -8.46 12.54
C MET A 13 -15.25 -8.10 11.32
N ILE A 14 -14.59 -6.94 11.31
CA ILE A 14 -13.67 -6.52 10.23
C ILE A 14 -12.58 -7.57 10.03
N LEU A 15 -11.91 -8.03 11.10
CA LEU A 15 -10.86 -9.05 11.01
C LEU A 15 -11.40 -10.39 10.47
N ARG A 16 -12.58 -10.82 10.93
CA ARG A 16 -13.21 -12.06 10.46
C ARG A 16 -13.54 -11.98 8.97
N LEU A 17 -14.16 -10.87 8.55
CA LEU A 17 -14.53 -10.66 7.16
C LEU A 17 -13.30 -10.48 6.27
N ALA A 18 -12.26 -9.79 6.72
CA ALA A 18 -11.00 -9.66 6.00
C ALA A 18 -10.28 -11.01 5.80
N LYS A 19 -10.31 -11.89 6.82
CA LYS A 19 -9.80 -13.26 6.67
C LYS A 19 -10.58 -14.07 5.65
N ASN A 20 -11.90 -13.92 5.63
CA ASN A 20 -12.74 -14.60 4.63
C ASN A 20 -12.50 -14.01 3.24
N ASP A 21 -12.43 -12.70 3.11
CA ASP A 21 -12.12 -12.01 1.85
C ASP A 21 -10.76 -12.48 1.29
N PHE A 22 -9.73 -12.52 2.14
CA PHE A 22 -8.42 -13.03 1.78
C PHE A 22 -8.45 -14.47 1.27
N LYS A 23 -9.21 -15.36 1.94
CA LYS A 23 -9.38 -16.74 1.47
C LYS A 23 -10.14 -16.80 0.15
N ASN A 24 -11.19 -16.00 0.01
CA ASN A 24 -12.04 -15.99 -1.18
C ASN A 24 -11.31 -15.43 -2.41
N LYS A 25 -10.36 -14.50 -2.23
CA LYS A 25 -9.52 -13.96 -3.32
C LYS A 25 -8.81 -15.06 -4.10
N PHE A 26 -8.51 -16.18 -3.46
CA PHE A 26 -7.81 -17.32 -4.04
C PHE A 26 -8.67 -18.59 -4.10
N ALA A 27 -9.96 -18.49 -3.74
CA ALA A 27 -10.88 -19.62 -3.81
C ALA A 27 -11.11 -20.05 -5.28
N GLY A 28 -11.16 -21.34 -5.50
CA GLY A 28 -11.35 -21.92 -6.86
C GLY A 28 -10.05 -22.13 -7.64
N SER A 29 -8.90 -21.69 -7.16
CA SER A 29 -7.61 -22.02 -7.76
C SER A 29 -7.02 -23.29 -7.12
N TYR A 30 -6.30 -24.10 -7.92
CA TYR A 30 -5.68 -25.35 -7.47
C TYR A 30 -4.70 -25.16 -6.29
N PHE A 31 -3.90 -24.11 -6.32
CA PHE A 31 -2.94 -23.79 -5.27
C PHE A 31 -3.53 -22.87 -4.16
N GLY A 32 -4.76 -22.40 -4.31
CA GLY A 32 -5.44 -21.60 -3.29
C GLY A 32 -4.61 -20.42 -2.77
N LEU A 33 -4.52 -20.32 -1.46
CA LEU A 33 -3.81 -19.25 -0.75
C LEU A 33 -2.30 -19.19 -1.02
N ILE A 34 -1.70 -20.26 -1.55
CA ILE A 34 -0.27 -20.27 -1.87
C ILE A 34 0.07 -19.17 -2.88
N TRP A 35 -0.84 -18.85 -3.81
CA TRP A 35 -0.63 -17.76 -4.77
C TRP A 35 -0.39 -16.40 -4.13
N ALA A 36 -0.97 -16.12 -2.97
CA ALA A 36 -0.74 -14.87 -2.25
C ALA A 36 0.74 -14.68 -1.89
N PHE A 37 1.45 -15.77 -1.68
CA PHE A 37 2.86 -15.78 -1.25
C PHE A 37 3.81 -16.03 -2.41
N VAL A 38 3.40 -16.84 -3.38
CA VAL A 38 4.21 -17.13 -4.58
C VAL A 38 4.39 -15.86 -5.43
N GLN A 39 3.36 -15.07 -5.62
CA GLN A 39 3.43 -13.89 -6.48
C GLN A 39 4.52 -12.88 -6.04
N PRO A 40 4.63 -12.44 -4.77
CA PRO A 40 5.73 -11.60 -4.30
C PRO A 40 7.10 -12.25 -4.51
N VAL A 41 7.24 -13.55 -4.22
CA VAL A 41 8.51 -14.27 -4.38
C VAL A 41 8.95 -14.30 -5.84
N VAL A 42 8.04 -14.62 -6.75
CA VAL A 42 8.32 -14.64 -8.21
C VAL A 42 8.74 -13.26 -8.69
N ILE A 43 8.05 -12.20 -8.28
CA ILE A 43 8.40 -10.83 -8.67
C ILE A 43 9.80 -10.47 -8.19
N VAL A 44 10.13 -10.73 -6.92
CA VAL A 44 11.46 -10.48 -6.36
C VAL A 44 12.52 -11.30 -7.10
N SER A 45 12.22 -12.56 -7.42
CA SER A 45 13.15 -13.44 -8.18
C SER A 45 13.41 -12.91 -9.59
N ILE A 46 12.38 -12.42 -10.28
CA ILE A 46 12.53 -11.80 -11.61
C ILE A 46 13.42 -10.55 -11.51
N TYR A 47 13.17 -9.67 -10.54
CA TYR A 47 14.01 -8.50 -10.36
C TYR A 47 15.45 -8.85 -9.99
N TRP A 48 15.66 -9.89 -9.18
CA TRP A 48 16.99 -10.39 -8.88
C TRP A 48 17.72 -10.83 -10.14
N ILE A 49 17.08 -11.64 -10.99
CA ILE A 49 17.66 -12.12 -12.24
C ILE A 49 17.96 -10.93 -13.18
N VAL A 50 17.00 -10.05 -13.37
CA VAL A 50 17.12 -8.96 -14.35
C VAL A 50 18.18 -7.95 -13.90
N PHE A 51 18.11 -7.45 -12.69
CA PHE A 51 18.93 -6.33 -12.25
C PHE A 51 20.31 -6.77 -11.72
N GLU A 52 20.38 -7.88 -11.02
CA GLU A 52 21.65 -8.32 -10.41
C GLU A 52 22.44 -9.21 -11.35
N LYS A 53 21.81 -10.13 -12.07
CA LYS A 53 22.49 -11.05 -13.00
C LYS A 53 22.55 -10.52 -14.44
N GLY A 54 21.46 -9.93 -14.93
CA GLY A 54 21.34 -9.43 -16.30
C GLY A 54 22.05 -8.07 -16.47
N LEU A 55 21.47 -7.03 -15.90
CA LEU A 55 21.96 -5.65 -16.08
C LEU A 55 23.17 -5.32 -15.23
N ARG A 56 23.49 -6.14 -14.22
CA ARG A 56 24.56 -5.86 -13.23
C ARG A 56 24.44 -4.44 -12.67
N SER A 57 23.21 -4.02 -12.42
CA SER A 57 22.90 -2.64 -12.02
C SER A 57 23.53 -2.30 -10.70
N ARG A 58 24.29 -1.22 -10.68
CA ARG A 58 24.80 -0.63 -9.45
C ARG A 58 23.73 0.33 -8.90
N PRO A 59 23.36 0.22 -7.62
CA PRO A 59 22.16 0.88 -7.13
C PRO A 59 22.30 2.40 -6.99
N LEU A 60 23.41 2.85 -6.46
CA LEU A 60 23.59 4.23 -6.08
C LEU A 60 25.02 4.69 -6.36
N PRO A 61 25.24 5.87 -6.91
CA PRO A 61 26.56 6.51 -6.94
C PRO A 61 27.15 6.64 -5.52
N GLU A 62 26.29 6.79 -4.52
CA GLU A 62 26.62 6.99 -3.10
C GLU A 62 26.93 5.69 -2.36
N MET A 63 26.46 4.53 -2.87
CA MET A 63 26.65 3.20 -2.25
C MET A 63 26.95 2.13 -3.32
N PRO A 64 28.12 2.17 -3.97
CA PRO A 64 28.43 1.30 -5.11
C PRO A 64 28.50 -0.19 -4.75
N ASP A 65 28.76 -0.53 -3.48
CA ASP A 65 28.89 -1.90 -3.01
C ASP A 65 27.60 -2.47 -2.40
N PHE A 66 26.51 -1.68 -2.38
CA PHE A 66 25.23 -2.14 -1.84
C PHE A 66 24.41 -2.86 -2.94
N PRO A 67 23.91 -4.11 -2.66
CA PRO A 67 23.14 -4.87 -3.63
C PRO A 67 21.88 -4.12 -4.07
N TYR A 68 21.71 -3.90 -5.38
CA TYR A 68 20.56 -3.19 -5.92
C TYR A 68 19.22 -3.84 -5.56
N LEU A 69 19.20 -5.18 -5.50
CA LEU A 69 18.01 -5.91 -5.10
C LEU A 69 17.48 -5.45 -3.74
N LEU A 70 18.37 -5.32 -2.74
CA LEU A 70 17.97 -4.93 -1.39
C LEU A 70 17.37 -3.51 -1.37
N TRP A 71 17.98 -2.59 -2.10
CA TRP A 71 17.48 -1.23 -2.23
C TRP A 71 16.12 -1.19 -2.93
N LEU A 72 15.96 -1.99 -3.99
CA LEU A 72 14.73 -2.07 -4.78
C LEU A 72 13.57 -2.65 -3.96
N ILE A 73 13.77 -3.82 -3.31
CA ILE A 73 12.70 -4.50 -2.56
C ILE A 73 12.26 -3.70 -1.32
N ALA A 74 13.15 -2.95 -0.71
CA ALA A 74 12.80 -2.04 0.38
C ALA A 74 11.75 -1.01 -0.07
N GLY A 75 11.96 -0.39 -1.24
CA GLY A 75 11.00 0.57 -1.78
C GLY A 75 9.72 -0.07 -2.35
N MET A 76 9.83 -1.28 -2.90
CA MET A 76 8.68 -2.00 -3.47
C MET A 76 7.72 -2.54 -2.42
N CYS A 77 8.20 -2.84 -1.22
CA CYS A 77 7.38 -3.43 -0.17
C CYS A 77 6.12 -2.59 0.15
N PRO A 78 6.22 -1.31 0.50
CA PRO A 78 5.04 -0.48 0.75
C PRO A 78 4.24 -0.18 -0.52
N TRP A 79 4.89 -0.13 -1.68
CA TRP A 79 4.23 0.08 -2.95
C TRP A 79 3.26 -1.05 -3.31
N PHE A 80 3.69 -2.30 -3.18
CA PHE A 80 2.82 -3.45 -3.46
C PHE A 80 1.59 -3.45 -2.58
N PHE A 81 1.73 -3.07 -1.32
CA PHE A 81 0.57 -2.94 -0.44
C PHE A 81 -0.41 -1.87 -0.94
N LEU A 82 0.07 -0.65 -1.24
CA LEU A 82 -0.79 0.40 -1.74
C LEU A 82 -1.47 -0.02 -3.05
N ASN A 83 -0.70 -0.58 -3.98
CA ASN A 83 -1.22 -1.03 -5.27
C ASN A 83 -2.31 -2.10 -5.14
N ASP A 84 -2.09 -3.14 -4.31
CA ASP A 84 -3.10 -4.18 -4.06
C ASP A 84 -4.32 -3.60 -3.33
N ALA A 85 -4.12 -2.78 -2.29
CA ALA A 85 -5.19 -2.14 -1.55
C ALA A 85 -6.06 -1.26 -2.46
N MET A 86 -5.46 -0.44 -3.33
CA MET A 86 -6.20 0.46 -4.22
C MET A 86 -7.00 -0.32 -5.28
N ASN A 87 -6.36 -1.26 -5.98
CA ASN A 87 -7.02 -2.01 -7.05
C ASN A 87 -8.15 -2.91 -6.55
N THR A 88 -7.96 -3.56 -5.40
CA THR A 88 -8.98 -4.45 -4.83
C THR A 88 -10.10 -3.70 -4.10
N SER A 89 -9.78 -2.58 -3.47
CA SER A 89 -10.75 -1.88 -2.62
C SER A 89 -11.62 -0.87 -3.38
N THR A 90 -11.20 -0.37 -4.53
CA THR A 90 -12.01 0.57 -5.33
C THR A 90 -13.34 -0.06 -5.75
N ASN A 91 -13.38 -1.34 -6.07
CA ASN A 91 -14.59 -2.08 -6.44
C ASN A 91 -15.37 -2.65 -5.23
N CYS A 92 -14.88 -2.48 -4.01
CA CYS A 92 -15.40 -3.20 -2.84
C CYS A 92 -16.90 -3.02 -2.59
N LEU A 93 -17.44 -1.82 -2.78
CA LEU A 93 -18.87 -1.55 -2.56
C LEU A 93 -19.73 -2.29 -3.59
N ILE A 94 -19.32 -2.36 -4.84
CA ILE A 94 -20.02 -3.08 -5.91
C ILE A 94 -19.97 -4.58 -5.65
N GLU A 95 -18.80 -5.13 -5.30
CA GLU A 95 -18.63 -6.55 -4.97
C GLU A 95 -19.50 -6.98 -3.77
N TYR A 96 -19.62 -6.12 -2.76
CA TYR A 96 -20.45 -6.34 -1.58
C TYR A 96 -21.88 -5.80 -1.73
N GLY A 97 -22.32 -5.38 -2.95
CA GLY A 97 -23.63 -4.77 -3.20
C GLY A 97 -24.81 -5.60 -2.69
N TYR A 98 -24.73 -6.92 -2.75
CA TYR A 98 -25.70 -7.82 -2.17
C TYR A 98 -25.90 -7.59 -0.65
N ILE A 99 -24.82 -7.38 0.09
CA ILE A 99 -24.86 -7.10 1.54
C ILE A 99 -25.41 -5.70 1.80
N VAL A 100 -25.00 -4.73 0.97
CA VAL A 100 -25.47 -3.33 1.06
C VAL A 100 -26.99 -3.24 0.92
N LYS A 101 -27.59 -4.04 0.02
CA LYS A 101 -29.04 -4.02 -0.26
C LYS A 101 -29.87 -4.77 0.77
N LYS A 102 -29.38 -5.84 1.37
CA LYS A 102 -30.23 -6.80 2.11
C LYS A 102 -30.12 -6.73 3.64
N MET A 103 -29.09 -6.11 4.18
CA MET A 103 -28.85 -6.15 5.62
C MET A 103 -28.70 -4.74 6.21
N LYS A 104 -29.11 -4.58 7.48
CA LYS A 104 -28.70 -3.45 8.33
C LYS A 104 -27.22 -3.56 8.66
N PHE A 105 -26.36 -3.54 7.62
CA PHE A 105 -24.93 -3.69 7.73
C PHE A 105 -24.24 -2.32 7.73
N ASN A 106 -23.17 -2.21 8.49
CA ASN A 106 -22.38 -0.98 8.51
C ASN A 106 -21.52 -0.88 7.24
N ILE A 107 -22.03 -0.23 6.21
CA ILE A 107 -21.35 -0.06 4.91
C ILE A 107 -19.96 0.57 5.08
N ASP A 108 -19.76 1.37 6.13
CA ASP A 108 -18.50 2.09 6.39
C ASP A 108 -17.29 1.17 6.60
N ILE A 109 -17.52 -0.09 6.96
CA ILE A 109 -16.43 -1.05 7.20
C ILE A 109 -16.00 -1.81 5.95
N ILE A 110 -16.78 -1.79 4.86
CA ILE A 110 -16.48 -2.56 3.65
C ILE A 110 -15.11 -2.19 3.04
N PRO A 111 -14.76 -0.90 2.86
CA PRO A 111 -13.44 -0.53 2.38
C PRO A 111 -12.31 -1.04 3.28
N LEU A 112 -12.51 -0.99 4.60
CA LEU A 112 -11.52 -1.46 5.58
C LEU A 112 -11.30 -2.98 5.52
N ILE A 113 -12.34 -3.77 5.22
CA ILE A 113 -12.23 -5.22 5.07
C ILE A 113 -11.20 -5.56 3.98
N LYS A 114 -11.28 -4.92 2.82
CA LYS A 114 -10.36 -5.14 1.71
C LYS A 114 -8.93 -4.71 2.02
N ILE A 115 -8.76 -3.52 2.63
CA ILE A 115 -7.44 -3.01 2.99
C ILE A 115 -6.77 -3.92 4.03
N VAL A 116 -7.52 -4.40 5.05
CA VAL A 116 -7.00 -5.35 6.04
C VAL A 116 -6.69 -6.70 5.39
N SER A 117 -7.47 -7.14 4.40
CA SER A 117 -7.17 -8.34 3.59
C SER A 117 -5.83 -8.20 2.85
N ALA A 118 -5.58 -7.05 2.21
CA ALA A 118 -4.30 -6.75 1.56
C ALA A 118 -3.13 -6.69 2.56
N ALA A 119 -3.37 -6.22 3.80
CA ALA A 119 -2.33 -6.14 4.82
C ALA A 119 -1.76 -7.50 5.23
N PHE A 120 -2.48 -8.62 5.07
CA PHE A 120 -1.92 -9.96 5.32
C PHE A 120 -0.78 -10.29 4.36
N VAL A 121 -0.92 -9.96 3.07
CA VAL A 121 0.15 -10.13 2.08
C VAL A 121 1.31 -9.18 2.38
N HIS A 122 1.01 -7.96 2.79
CA HIS A 122 2.04 -6.98 3.16
C HIS A 122 2.90 -7.44 4.35
N CYS A 123 2.26 -7.98 5.40
CA CYS A 123 2.99 -8.55 6.54
C CYS A 123 3.93 -9.69 6.11
N PHE A 124 3.46 -10.58 5.22
CA PHE A 124 4.31 -11.61 4.64
C PHE A 124 5.48 -11.01 3.84
N PHE A 125 5.21 -9.98 3.04
CA PHE A 125 6.24 -9.35 2.22
C PHE A 125 7.31 -8.66 3.08
N ILE A 126 6.94 -8.04 4.20
CA ILE A 126 7.90 -7.51 5.19
C ILE A 126 8.82 -8.63 5.71
N VAL A 127 8.25 -9.76 6.10
CA VAL A 127 9.04 -10.91 6.60
C VAL A 127 9.96 -11.43 5.49
N LEU A 128 9.49 -11.53 4.26
CA LEU A 128 10.30 -11.94 3.11
C LEU A 128 11.47 -10.97 2.87
N VAL A 129 11.23 -9.67 2.89
CA VAL A 129 12.28 -8.65 2.75
C VAL A 129 13.32 -8.80 3.84
N LEU A 130 12.93 -8.90 5.10
CA LEU A 130 13.85 -9.09 6.22
C LEU A 130 14.67 -10.38 6.08
N ALA A 131 14.03 -11.48 5.65
CA ALA A 131 14.73 -12.74 5.41
C ALA A 131 15.79 -12.61 4.29
N ILE A 132 15.47 -11.92 3.19
CA ILE A 132 16.42 -11.67 2.10
C ILE A 132 17.59 -10.82 2.60
N TYR A 133 17.34 -9.76 3.40
CA TYR A 133 18.42 -8.97 4.00
C TYR A 133 19.38 -9.83 4.84
N ILE A 134 18.86 -10.73 5.66
CA ILE A 134 19.66 -11.66 6.46
C ILE A 134 20.50 -12.59 5.57
N VAL A 135 19.92 -13.14 4.50
CA VAL A 135 20.64 -14.00 3.54
C VAL A 135 21.80 -13.26 2.86
N TYR A 136 21.66 -11.96 2.62
CA TYR A 136 22.73 -11.11 2.08
C TYR A 136 23.73 -10.63 3.16
N GLY A 137 23.63 -11.14 4.40
CA GLY A 137 24.50 -10.75 5.49
C GLY A 137 24.25 -9.35 6.07
N LYS A 138 23.11 -8.73 5.69
CA LYS A 138 22.69 -7.42 6.21
C LYS A 138 21.71 -7.63 7.36
N ILE A 139 22.23 -7.72 8.59
CA ILE A 139 21.40 -7.97 9.78
C ILE A 139 20.53 -6.72 10.05
N PRO A 140 19.19 -6.86 10.17
CA PRO A 140 18.31 -5.75 10.50
C PRO A 140 18.69 -5.12 11.86
N THR A 141 18.88 -3.82 11.88
CA THR A 141 19.14 -3.03 13.09
C THR A 141 17.83 -2.68 13.80
N PRO A 142 17.86 -2.12 15.02
CA PRO A 142 16.66 -1.62 15.69
C PRO A 142 15.85 -0.61 14.85
N TYR A 143 16.48 0.07 13.90
CA TYR A 143 15.79 0.95 12.97
C TYR A 143 14.78 0.20 12.07
N ALA A 144 14.92 -1.10 11.87
CA ALA A 144 13.94 -1.91 11.13
C ALA A 144 12.55 -1.89 11.77
N PHE A 145 12.41 -1.65 13.07
CA PHE A 145 11.10 -1.48 13.70
C PHE A 145 10.32 -0.27 13.18
N GLN A 146 10.99 0.72 12.58
CA GLN A 146 10.31 1.86 11.94
C GLN A 146 9.47 1.44 10.73
N MET A 147 9.73 0.26 10.13
CA MET A 147 8.85 -0.29 9.10
C MET A 147 7.42 -0.44 9.59
N ILE A 148 7.20 -0.71 10.88
CA ILE A 148 5.85 -0.77 11.47
C ILE A 148 5.19 0.62 11.38
N TYR A 149 5.90 1.68 11.73
CA TYR A 149 5.43 3.06 11.63
C TYR A 149 5.06 3.42 10.19
N TYR A 150 5.94 3.15 9.24
CA TYR A 150 5.69 3.43 7.82
C TYR A 150 4.60 2.54 7.23
N SER A 151 4.44 1.29 7.71
CA SER A 151 3.31 0.42 7.35
C SER A 151 1.99 0.98 7.83
N ILE A 152 1.93 1.53 9.05
CA ILE A 152 0.75 2.25 9.55
C ILE A 152 0.47 3.47 8.68
N GLY A 153 1.51 4.21 8.30
CA GLY A 153 1.40 5.36 7.41
C GLY A 153 0.75 5.00 6.07
N VAL A 154 1.28 4.02 5.36
CA VAL A 154 0.72 3.60 4.06
C VAL A 154 -0.67 2.99 4.20
N PHE A 155 -0.97 2.30 5.31
CA PHE A 155 -2.31 1.80 5.62
C PHE A 155 -3.30 2.96 5.77
N CYS A 156 -2.98 3.97 6.57
CA CYS A 156 -3.82 5.16 6.74
C CYS A 156 -4.02 5.92 5.43
N PHE A 157 -2.97 6.05 4.63
CA PHE A 157 -3.04 6.67 3.31
C PHE A 157 -3.94 5.88 2.36
N SER A 158 -3.83 4.55 2.33
CA SER A 158 -4.72 3.69 1.55
C SER A 158 -6.18 3.85 1.98
N VAL A 159 -6.45 3.89 3.29
CA VAL A 159 -7.80 4.12 3.83
C VAL A 159 -8.36 5.45 3.35
N ALA A 160 -7.56 6.51 3.41
CA ALA A 160 -7.97 7.85 2.96
C ALA A 160 -8.39 7.87 1.49
N LEU A 161 -7.57 7.26 0.62
CA LEU A 161 -7.84 7.19 -0.82
C LEU A 161 -9.01 6.28 -1.16
N VAL A 162 -9.10 5.10 -0.53
CA VAL A 162 -10.13 4.11 -0.85
C VAL A 162 -11.53 4.58 -0.47
N TYR A 163 -11.70 5.33 0.62
CA TYR A 163 -13.01 5.93 0.92
C TYR A 163 -13.50 6.85 -0.21
N LEU A 164 -12.59 7.59 -0.83
CA LEU A 164 -12.91 8.46 -1.95
C LEU A 164 -13.21 7.64 -3.22
N THR A 165 -12.28 6.77 -3.61
CA THR A 165 -12.36 6.03 -4.88
C THR A 165 -13.51 5.04 -4.90
N SER A 166 -13.76 4.31 -3.81
CA SER A 166 -14.85 3.35 -3.71
C SER A 166 -16.23 4.02 -3.75
N ALA A 167 -16.40 5.19 -3.10
CA ALA A 167 -17.64 5.93 -3.16
C ALA A 167 -17.96 6.44 -4.57
N ILE A 168 -16.96 7.02 -5.26
CA ILE A 168 -17.11 7.49 -6.64
C ILE A 168 -17.40 6.33 -7.58
N ASN A 169 -16.74 5.17 -7.38
CA ASN A 169 -16.88 4.01 -8.25
C ASN A 169 -18.30 3.43 -8.30
N VAL A 170 -19.11 3.63 -7.28
CA VAL A 170 -20.53 3.23 -7.28
C VAL A 170 -21.33 3.96 -8.39
N PHE A 171 -21.04 5.24 -8.59
CA PHE A 171 -21.75 6.08 -9.56
C PHE A 171 -21.02 6.16 -10.90
N PHE A 172 -19.71 6.04 -10.88
CA PHE A 172 -18.85 6.13 -12.07
C PHE A 172 -17.91 4.90 -12.10
N ARG A 173 -18.37 3.84 -12.76
CA ARG A 173 -17.69 2.52 -12.79
C ARG A 173 -16.29 2.54 -13.39
N ASP A 174 -16.00 3.52 -14.25
CA ASP A 174 -14.68 3.68 -14.86
C ASP A 174 -13.61 4.12 -13.84
N MET A 175 -14.02 4.54 -12.63
CA MET A 175 -13.09 4.91 -11.55
C MET A 175 -12.12 3.78 -11.22
N ALA A 176 -12.55 2.52 -11.26
CA ALA A 176 -11.67 1.37 -11.04
C ALA A 176 -10.60 1.27 -12.13
N GLN A 177 -10.96 1.53 -13.38
CA GLN A 177 -9.99 1.54 -14.49
C GLN A 177 -9.00 2.70 -14.36
N ILE A 178 -9.49 3.90 -14.00
CA ILE A 178 -8.65 5.08 -13.78
C ILE A 178 -7.65 4.80 -12.66
N VAL A 179 -8.09 4.23 -11.54
CA VAL A 179 -7.21 3.85 -10.42
C VAL A 179 -6.16 2.85 -10.89
N GLY A 180 -6.54 1.82 -11.66
CA GLY A 180 -5.60 0.84 -12.23
C GLY A 180 -4.52 1.50 -13.07
N ILE A 181 -4.90 2.41 -13.97
CA ILE A 181 -3.97 3.19 -14.81
C ILE A 181 -3.04 4.05 -13.93
N ILE A 182 -3.60 4.79 -12.98
CA ILE A 182 -2.79 5.63 -12.07
C ILE A 182 -1.79 4.76 -11.31
N MET A 183 -2.20 3.63 -10.74
CA MET A 183 -1.30 2.73 -10.00
C MET A 183 -0.22 2.15 -10.92
N GLN A 184 -0.54 1.80 -12.14
CA GLN A 184 0.43 1.27 -13.10
C GLN A 184 1.56 2.26 -13.40
N TYR A 185 1.23 3.54 -13.59
CA TYR A 185 2.22 4.56 -13.95
C TYR A 185 2.86 5.26 -12.75
N ALA A 186 2.19 5.33 -11.62
CA ALA A 186 2.72 5.97 -10.41
C ALA A 186 4.01 5.31 -9.90
N MET A 187 4.20 4.01 -10.15
CA MET A 187 5.43 3.29 -9.82
C MET A 187 6.67 3.90 -10.49
N TRP A 188 6.52 4.51 -11.68
CA TRP A 188 7.62 5.14 -12.41
C TRP A 188 7.90 6.57 -11.93
N VAL A 189 6.90 7.24 -11.38
CA VAL A 189 7.03 8.61 -10.85
C VAL A 189 7.58 8.61 -9.41
N ILE A 190 7.28 7.55 -8.64
CA ILE A 190 7.85 7.37 -7.30
C ILE A 190 9.28 6.81 -7.45
N PRO A 191 10.26 7.25 -6.66
CA PRO A 191 11.65 6.78 -6.78
C PRO A 191 11.83 5.36 -6.21
N ILE A 192 11.09 4.38 -6.81
CA ILE A 192 11.18 2.98 -6.44
C ILE A 192 12.32 2.29 -7.18
N MET A 193 12.39 2.48 -8.51
CA MET A 193 13.41 1.84 -9.36
C MET A 193 14.66 2.70 -9.55
N LEU A 194 14.52 4.02 -9.48
CA LEU A 194 15.62 4.98 -9.62
C LEU A 194 15.80 5.74 -8.31
N SER A 195 17.04 6.03 -7.94
CA SER A 195 17.30 6.91 -6.80
C SER A 195 16.97 8.36 -7.15
N GLU A 196 16.67 9.19 -6.14
CA GLU A 196 16.40 10.63 -6.34
C GLU A 196 17.50 11.33 -7.13
N SER A 197 18.78 10.95 -6.90
CA SER A 197 19.94 11.52 -7.57
C SER A 197 19.97 11.30 -9.08
N GLN A 198 19.33 10.24 -9.58
CA GLN A 198 19.27 9.89 -11.01
C GLN A 198 18.19 10.68 -11.76
N TYR A 199 17.27 11.34 -11.06
CA TYR A 199 16.28 12.21 -11.69
C TYR A 199 16.86 13.60 -11.99
N PRO A 200 16.39 14.26 -13.08
CA PRO A 200 16.75 15.64 -13.37
C PRO A 200 16.45 16.57 -12.18
N ALA A 201 17.29 17.59 -11.98
CA ALA A 201 17.21 18.48 -10.82
C ALA A 201 15.81 19.11 -10.62
N PHE A 202 15.12 19.46 -11.72
CA PHE A 202 13.79 20.05 -11.67
C PHE A 202 12.69 19.05 -11.20
N MET A 203 12.90 17.75 -11.37
CA MET A 203 11.93 16.71 -10.95
C MET A 203 12.05 16.36 -9.46
N ARG A 204 13.22 16.50 -8.85
CA ARG A 204 13.43 16.11 -7.44
C ARG A 204 12.46 16.77 -6.46
N PRO A 205 12.15 18.08 -6.54
CA PRO A 205 11.12 18.66 -5.67
C PRO A 205 9.73 18.08 -5.92
N ILE A 206 9.39 17.74 -7.16
CA ILE A 206 8.09 17.16 -7.54
C ILE A 206 7.93 15.76 -6.92
N LEU A 207 9.00 14.95 -6.89
CA LEU A 207 8.97 13.65 -6.27
C LEU A 207 8.60 13.74 -4.78
N LYS A 208 9.11 14.77 -4.07
CA LYS A 208 8.88 14.99 -2.63
C LYS A 208 7.46 15.44 -2.30
N ILE A 209 6.71 15.95 -3.29
CA ILE A 209 5.29 16.28 -3.14
C ILE A 209 4.43 14.99 -3.06
N ASN A 210 4.90 13.89 -3.66
CA ASN A 210 4.17 12.63 -3.59
C ASN A 210 4.28 12.01 -2.19
N PRO A 211 3.16 11.76 -1.47
CA PRO A 211 3.22 11.18 -0.13
C PRO A 211 3.92 9.82 -0.08
N MET A 212 3.85 9.03 -1.16
CA MET A 212 4.54 7.74 -1.23
C MET A 212 6.06 7.86 -1.25
N TYR A 213 6.61 9.01 -1.65
CA TYR A 213 8.05 9.29 -1.52
C TYR A 213 8.52 9.10 -0.08
N TYR A 214 7.81 9.72 0.88
CA TYR A 214 8.12 9.62 2.31
C TYR A 214 8.12 8.17 2.82
N ILE A 215 7.13 7.38 2.40
CA ILE A 215 7.01 5.98 2.81
C ILE A 215 8.13 5.12 2.21
N VAL A 216 8.39 5.26 0.90
CA VAL A 216 9.42 4.48 0.19
C VAL A 216 10.81 4.78 0.74
N GLU A 217 11.15 6.06 0.91
CA GLU A 217 12.44 6.45 1.49
C GLU A 217 12.53 6.04 2.97
N GLY A 218 11.42 6.09 3.72
CA GLY A 218 11.37 5.65 5.10
C GLY A 218 11.66 4.16 5.29
N TYR A 219 11.23 3.30 4.36
CA TYR A 219 11.64 1.88 4.35
C TYR A 219 13.14 1.72 4.10
N ARG A 220 13.71 2.54 3.22
CA ARG A 220 15.16 2.57 2.97
C ARG A 220 15.94 3.12 4.15
N ASP A 221 15.44 4.17 4.81
CA ASP A 221 16.02 4.71 6.03
C ASP A 221 16.03 3.66 7.15
N SER A 222 14.95 2.87 7.24
CA SER A 222 14.81 1.81 8.24
C SER A 222 15.81 0.64 8.03
N LEU A 223 16.05 0.26 6.77
CA LEU A 223 16.79 -0.96 6.43
C LEU A 223 18.22 -0.71 5.96
N ILE A 224 18.52 0.47 5.39
CA ILE A 224 19.77 0.74 4.69
C ILE A 224 20.54 1.85 5.38
N ARG A 225 19.93 3.03 5.54
CA ARG A 225 20.63 4.23 6.03
C ARG A 225 20.65 4.36 7.54
N HIS A 226 19.75 3.64 8.23
CA HIS A 226 19.59 3.66 9.70
C HIS A 226 19.30 5.07 10.24
N ILE A 227 18.40 5.81 9.54
CA ILE A 227 17.96 7.16 9.89
C ILE A 227 16.59 7.09 10.55
N GLY A 228 16.38 7.85 11.64
CA GLY A 228 15.10 7.92 12.35
C GLY A 228 14.07 8.76 11.62
N PHE A 229 12.77 8.40 11.66
CA PHE A 229 11.70 9.22 11.07
C PHE A 229 11.63 10.62 11.69
N TRP A 230 12.14 10.80 12.90
CA TRP A 230 12.24 12.09 13.60
C TRP A 230 13.31 13.02 13.02
N GLU A 231 14.24 12.51 12.20
CA GLU A 231 15.25 13.30 11.52
C GLU A 231 14.69 14.02 10.27
N HIS A 232 13.50 13.62 9.82
CA HIS A 232 12.78 14.23 8.71
C HIS A 232 11.45 14.90 9.14
N PRO A 233 11.46 15.86 10.10
CA PRO A 233 10.21 16.37 10.71
C PRO A 233 9.27 17.05 9.71
N LEU A 234 9.81 17.80 8.76
CA LEU A 234 8.99 18.49 7.74
C LEU A 234 8.26 17.50 6.83
N GLN A 235 8.92 16.44 6.39
CA GLN A 235 8.31 15.41 5.54
C GLN A 235 7.28 14.59 6.33
N THR A 236 7.57 14.30 7.59
CA THR A 236 6.65 13.62 8.51
C THR A 236 5.36 14.41 8.69
N VAL A 237 5.47 15.71 9.01
CA VAL A 237 4.30 16.58 9.17
C VAL A 237 3.53 16.71 7.87
N TYR A 238 4.22 16.91 6.75
CA TYR A 238 3.61 16.99 5.42
C TYR A 238 2.82 15.71 5.10
N PHE A 239 3.43 14.54 5.26
CA PHE A 239 2.79 13.26 4.98
C PHE A 239 1.49 13.10 5.77
N TRP A 240 1.54 13.28 7.09
CA TRP A 240 0.37 13.15 7.95
C TRP A 240 -0.70 14.20 7.67
N ALA A 241 -0.30 15.43 7.35
CA ALA A 241 -1.25 16.47 6.93
C ALA A 241 -2.00 16.05 5.65
N VAL A 242 -1.29 15.55 4.64
CA VAL A 242 -1.91 15.04 3.41
C VAL A 242 -2.85 13.86 3.70
N VAL A 243 -2.43 12.89 4.52
CA VAL A 243 -3.27 11.75 4.91
C VAL A 243 -4.57 12.22 5.59
N ILE A 244 -4.47 13.15 6.53
CA ILE A 244 -5.63 13.70 7.25
C ILE A 244 -6.57 14.44 6.28
N ILE A 245 -6.03 15.31 5.42
CA ILE A 245 -6.82 16.07 4.45
C ILE A 245 -7.55 15.11 3.51
N MET A 246 -6.84 14.13 2.93
CA MET A 246 -7.42 13.15 2.03
C MET A 246 -8.46 12.27 2.73
N PHE A 247 -8.22 11.91 4.00
CA PHE A 247 -9.20 11.17 4.79
C PHE A 247 -10.49 11.98 5.04
N ILE A 248 -10.37 13.27 5.37
CA ILE A 248 -11.52 14.16 5.56
C ILE A 248 -12.30 14.27 4.25
N ILE A 249 -11.62 14.49 3.11
CA ILE A 249 -12.25 14.58 1.80
C ILE A 249 -12.96 13.26 1.46
N GLY A 250 -12.23 12.14 1.50
CA GLY A 250 -12.75 10.82 1.17
C GLY A 250 -13.94 10.44 2.05
N ARG A 251 -13.83 10.68 3.34
CA ARG A 251 -14.90 10.39 4.29
C ARG A 251 -16.14 11.28 4.09
N THR A 252 -15.94 12.55 3.78
CA THR A 252 -17.05 13.48 3.50
C THR A 252 -17.81 13.06 2.24
N VAL A 253 -17.09 12.75 1.15
CA VAL A 253 -17.67 12.27 -0.10
C VAL A 253 -18.42 10.96 0.14
N PHE A 254 -17.78 9.99 0.79
CA PHE A 254 -18.40 8.70 1.12
C PHE A 254 -19.71 8.87 1.91
N THR A 255 -19.70 9.71 2.95
CA THR A 255 -20.86 9.92 3.81
C THR A 255 -22.00 10.60 3.07
N LYS A 256 -21.70 11.57 2.19
CA LYS A 256 -22.71 12.25 1.36
C LYS A 256 -23.33 11.32 0.31
N MET A 257 -22.53 10.42 -0.26
CA MET A 257 -22.98 9.51 -1.32
C MET A 257 -23.66 8.24 -0.77
N LYS A 258 -23.35 7.85 0.46
CA LYS A 258 -23.82 6.63 1.12
C LYS A 258 -25.36 6.40 1.06
N PRO A 259 -26.23 7.42 1.27
CA PRO A 259 -27.69 7.22 1.19
C PRO A 259 -28.16 6.71 -0.18
N HIS A 260 -27.43 7.05 -1.25
CA HIS A 260 -27.80 6.75 -2.63
C HIS A 260 -27.17 5.43 -3.15
N PHE A 261 -26.32 4.76 -2.36
CA PHE A 261 -25.66 3.53 -2.81
C PHE A 261 -26.66 2.42 -3.14
N ALA A 262 -27.69 2.25 -2.34
CA ALA A 262 -28.68 1.19 -2.55
C ALA A 262 -29.53 1.40 -3.81
N ASP A 263 -29.70 2.66 -4.24
CA ASP A 263 -30.53 3.02 -5.40
C ASP A 263 -29.80 2.78 -6.73
N VAL A 264 -28.43 2.84 -6.71
CA VAL A 264 -27.60 2.77 -7.93
C VAL A 264 -26.98 1.38 -8.14
N MET A 265 -26.81 0.60 -7.08
CA MET A 265 -26.29 -0.78 -7.14
C MET A 265 -27.41 -1.77 -7.48
#